data_f61fcd08bc0119529fcea945e2e5fcb6
#
_entry.id   f61fcd08bc0119529fcea945e2e5fcb6
#
_cell.length_a   1.000
_cell.length_b   1.000
_cell.length_c   1.000
_cell.angle_alpha   90.00
_cell.angle_beta   90.00
_cell.angle_gamma   90.00
#
_symmetry.space_group_name_H-M   'P 1'
#
loop_
_entity.id
_entity.type
_entity.pdbx_description
1 polymer ?
#
loop_
_entity_poly.entity_id
_entity_poly.type
_entity_poly.pdbx_seq_one_letter_code
_entity_poly.pdbx_strand_id
1 'polypeptide(L)'
;MPQWGVVRVAYTLEQCWHEVPGGTARAALEVAAELHAGSVLDLVGVSALHRHPPAPPWVPPIPVRQLALPRLALYEAWHLMRRPAVQRATGPVDLIHATGVAVPPHSAPLVLTVHDLAYLHDPAQFTAKGRRFFNQALRLWRSDADLVLCSSAATLADCAAAGLPKRKLRLVPLGVREVRIAPGEVATTLARYGLERPFVLSVGTLEPRKNLPTLIEAFAQIARNDVDLVLVGASGWHTQVDELVRPLGNRVRVLGFLPNADRDALYAGAEVFCYPSLFEGFGLPVLEAMAAGTPVVTSLGTATAEAAGDAAVLVDPRSVAQVTAALDRVLGSEALANELKEAGRERAALFQWSTTAELTLEAYAELLA
;
A
#
# COMPACT_ATOMS: atom_id res chain seq x y z
N MET A 1 7.11 -11.13 -27.54
CA MET A 1 8.00 -10.03 -27.06
C MET A 1 8.19 -9.07 -28.21
N PRO A 2 7.88 -7.76 -28.06
CA PRO A 2 8.19 -6.80 -29.11
C PRO A 2 9.70 -6.75 -29.37
N GLN A 3 10.12 -6.64 -30.64
CA GLN A 3 11.51 -6.44 -31.04
C GLN A 3 11.91 -4.96 -30.83
N TRP A 4 11.90 -4.49 -29.58
CA TRP A 4 12.42 -3.17 -29.29
C TRP A 4 13.91 -3.23 -29.03
N GLY A 5 14.65 -2.19 -29.45
CA GLY A 5 15.94 -1.90 -28.84
C GLY A 5 15.77 -1.70 -27.34
N VAL A 6 16.84 -1.51 -26.59
CA VAL A 6 16.77 -1.23 -25.15
C VAL A 6 15.96 0.04 -24.92
N VAL A 7 14.74 -0.10 -24.37
CA VAL A 7 13.84 1.02 -24.03
C VAL A 7 14.30 1.63 -22.71
N ARG A 8 14.54 2.93 -22.72
CA ARG A 8 14.96 3.68 -21.51
C ARG A 8 13.79 4.35 -20.84
N VAL A 9 13.57 4.02 -19.56
CA VAL A 9 12.43 4.52 -18.76
C VAL A 9 12.91 5.34 -17.57
N ALA A 10 12.44 6.58 -17.44
CA ALA A 10 12.58 7.37 -16.22
C ALA A 10 11.48 6.96 -15.22
N TYR A 11 11.85 6.48 -14.04
CA TYR A 11 10.96 5.91 -13.03
C TYR A 11 11.07 6.72 -11.73
N THR A 12 10.01 7.39 -11.30
CA THR A 12 10.09 8.25 -10.10
C THR A 12 10.10 7.42 -8.82
N LEU A 13 10.99 7.76 -7.86
CA LEU A 13 11.21 6.99 -6.64
C LEU A 13 11.30 7.87 -5.38
N GLU A 14 10.80 9.11 -5.45
CA GLU A 14 10.89 10.08 -4.35
C GLU A 14 10.25 9.58 -3.04
N GLN A 15 9.23 8.73 -3.12
CA GLN A 15 8.57 8.15 -1.95
C GLN A 15 9.47 7.29 -1.08
N CYS A 16 10.60 6.80 -1.61
CA CYS A 16 11.59 6.05 -0.84
C CYS A 16 12.30 6.89 0.23
N TRP A 17 12.30 8.22 0.08
CA TRP A 17 12.87 9.17 1.03
C TRP A 17 11.84 9.83 1.96
N HIS A 18 10.59 9.38 1.92
CA HIS A 18 9.59 9.88 2.87
C HIS A 18 9.94 9.39 4.29
N GLU A 19 9.50 10.11 5.30
CA GLU A 19 9.66 9.72 6.71
C GLU A 19 8.98 8.37 6.99
N VAL A 20 7.80 8.16 6.39
CA VAL A 20 7.09 6.88 6.37
C VAL A 20 6.79 6.52 4.91
N PRO A 21 7.65 5.75 4.23
CA PRO A 21 7.50 5.45 2.81
C PRO A 21 6.24 4.64 2.48
N GLY A 22 5.87 3.68 3.32
CA GLY A 22 4.60 2.95 3.24
C GLY A 22 4.43 2.05 2.01
N GLY A 23 3.16 1.73 1.71
CA GLY A 23 2.79 0.82 0.61
C GLY A 23 3.15 1.34 -0.79
N THR A 24 3.11 2.67 -0.99
CA THR A 24 3.45 3.28 -2.28
C THR A 24 4.93 3.13 -2.63
N ALA A 25 5.82 3.29 -1.65
CA ALA A 25 7.25 3.06 -1.86
C ALA A 25 7.54 1.58 -2.09
N ARG A 26 6.89 0.70 -1.32
CA ARG A 26 7.03 -0.75 -1.52
C ARG A 26 6.61 -1.15 -2.93
N ALA A 27 5.44 -0.74 -3.39
CA ALA A 27 4.96 -1.05 -4.74
C ALA A 27 5.95 -0.57 -5.81
N ALA A 28 6.46 0.66 -5.68
CA ALA A 28 7.43 1.19 -6.63
C ALA A 28 8.76 0.40 -6.64
N LEU A 29 9.24 -0.05 -5.47
CA LEU A 29 10.48 -0.83 -5.36
C LEU A 29 10.34 -2.25 -5.91
N GLU A 30 9.26 -2.95 -5.55
CA GLU A 30 9.01 -4.32 -6.01
C GLU A 30 8.81 -4.36 -7.53
N VAL A 31 8.01 -3.45 -8.09
CA VAL A 31 7.83 -3.34 -9.55
C VAL A 31 9.15 -2.97 -10.23
N ALA A 32 9.95 -2.05 -9.67
CA ALA A 32 11.26 -1.72 -10.23
C ALA A 32 12.23 -2.92 -10.21
N ALA A 33 12.19 -3.75 -9.16
CA ALA A 33 13.00 -4.95 -9.04
C ALA A 33 12.66 -5.98 -10.13
N GLU A 34 11.36 -6.27 -10.30
CA GLU A 34 10.89 -7.22 -11.33
C GLU A 34 11.19 -6.73 -12.75
N LEU A 35 10.92 -5.45 -13.03
CA LEU A 35 11.21 -4.85 -14.34
C LEU A 35 12.72 -4.87 -14.65
N HIS A 36 13.56 -4.64 -13.65
CA HIS A 36 15.01 -4.64 -13.79
C HIS A 36 15.56 -6.07 -14.01
N ALA A 37 15.03 -7.04 -13.26
CA ALA A 37 15.42 -8.45 -13.39
C ALA A 37 15.11 -9.03 -14.78
N GLY A 38 14.05 -8.57 -15.43
CA GLY A 38 13.65 -8.96 -16.78
C GLY A 38 14.59 -8.49 -17.90
N SER A 39 15.57 -7.60 -17.62
CA SER A 39 16.61 -7.11 -18.53
C SER A 39 16.13 -6.52 -19.87
N VAL A 40 14.83 -6.20 -20.00
CA VAL A 40 14.23 -5.67 -21.23
C VAL A 40 14.30 -4.13 -21.27
N LEU A 41 14.46 -3.49 -20.11
CA LEU A 41 14.43 -2.04 -19.94
C LEU A 41 15.75 -1.50 -19.36
N ASP A 42 16.15 -0.31 -19.81
CA ASP A 42 17.11 0.55 -19.10
C ASP A 42 16.33 1.45 -18.12
N LEU A 43 16.10 0.95 -16.91
CA LEU A 43 15.30 1.63 -15.90
C LEU A 43 16.18 2.58 -15.07
N VAL A 44 15.89 3.88 -15.12
CA VAL A 44 16.60 4.93 -14.38
C VAL A 44 15.69 5.58 -13.37
N GLY A 45 15.99 5.40 -12.08
CA GLY A 45 15.27 6.04 -10.99
C GLY A 45 15.46 7.56 -10.97
N VAL A 46 14.41 8.30 -10.62
CA VAL A 46 14.45 9.78 -10.46
C VAL A 46 13.95 10.17 -9.08
N SER A 47 14.72 11.01 -8.39
CA SER A 47 14.33 11.60 -7.11
C SER A 47 14.65 13.10 -7.04
N ALA A 48 14.17 13.76 -6.00
CA ALA A 48 14.65 15.08 -5.61
C ALA A 48 16.09 15.04 -5.10
N LEU A 49 16.62 16.20 -4.75
CA LEU A 49 17.95 16.31 -4.14
C LEU A 49 17.90 15.85 -2.68
N HIS A 50 18.68 14.82 -2.37
CA HIS A 50 18.89 14.31 -1.02
C HIS A 50 20.38 14.24 -0.67
N ARG A 51 20.70 14.47 0.61
CA ARG A 51 22.09 14.36 1.11
C ARG A 51 22.53 12.92 1.35
N HIS A 52 21.57 12.03 1.62
CA HIS A 52 21.82 10.62 1.96
C HIS A 52 20.89 9.72 1.14
N PRO A 53 21.30 8.49 0.84
CA PRO A 53 20.40 7.50 0.26
C PRO A 53 19.24 7.20 1.23
N PRO A 54 18.14 6.61 0.77
CA PRO A 54 17.07 6.20 1.66
C PRO A 54 17.55 5.10 2.59
N ALA A 55 16.99 5.05 3.79
CA ALA A 55 17.34 4.00 4.76
C ALA A 55 16.84 2.62 4.30
N PRO A 56 17.55 1.52 4.60
CA PRO A 56 16.99 0.19 4.41
C PRO A 56 15.66 0.02 5.14
N PRO A 57 14.68 -0.68 4.58
CA PRO A 57 14.74 -1.48 3.34
C PRO A 57 14.34 -0.71 2.07
N TRP A 58 14.33 0.62 2.08
CA TRP A 58 13.78 1.48 1.02
C TRP A 58 14.80 1.85 -0.06
N VAL A 59 15.93 1.16 -0.12
CA VAL A 59 16.97 1.41 -1.13
C VAL A 59 16.52 0.87 -2.49
N PRO A 60 16.44 1.74 -3.54
CA PRO A 60 16.03 1.31 -4.87
C PRO A 60 16.97 0.25 -5.47
N PRO A 61 16.41 -0.77 -6.16
CA PRO A 61 17.21 -1.82 -6.81
C PRO A 61 17.82 -1.37 -8.15
N ILE A 62 17.58 -0.13 -8.56
CA ILE A 62 18.02 0.45 -9.83
C ILE A 62 18.83 1.73 -9.59
N PRO A 63 19.69 2.14 -10.56
CA PRO A 63 20.42 3.40 -10.46
C PRO A 63 19.47 4.61 -10.35
N VAL A 64 19.69 5.50 -9.36
CA VAL A 64 18.89 6.71 -9.17
C VAL A 64 19.67 7.96 -9.53
N ARG A 65 19.04 8.88 -10.25
CA ARG A 65 19.54 10.21 -10.58
C ARG A 65 18.71 11.26 -9.87
N GLN A 66 19.37 12.27 -9.32
CA GLN A 66 18.71 13.32 -8.55
C GLN A 66 18.56 14.60 -9.37
N LEU A 67 17.40 15.23 -9.25
CA LEU A 67 17.15 16.59 -9.72
C LEU A 67 17.59 17.60 -8.66
N ALA A 68 18.11 18.76 -9.09
CA ALA A 68 18.77 19.74 -8.21
C ALA A 68 17.81 20.59 -7.33
N LEU A 69 16.65 20.04 -6.95
CA LEU A 69 15.67 20.68 -6.08
C LEU A 69 15.27 19.74 -4.93
N PRO A 70 15.11 20.25 -3.70
CA PRO A 70 14.56 19.43 -2.61
C PRO A 70 13.09 19.08 -2.87
N ARG A 71 12.60 18.00 -2.28
CA ARG A 71 11.29 17.37 -2.55
C ARG A 71 10.13 18.35 -2.73
N LEU A 72 9.85 19.18 -1.72
CA LEU A 72 8.69 20.07 -1.77
C LEU A 72 8.79 21.09 -2.89
N ALA A 73 9.99 21.66 -3.09
CA ALA A 73 10.25 22.61 -4.17
C ALA A 73 10.15 21.92 -5.55
N LEU A 74 10.63 20.68 -5.68
CA LEU A 74 10.51 19.90 -6.91
C LEU A 74 9.04 19.64 -7.25
N TYR A 75 8.23 19.19 -6.30
CA TYR A 75 6.83 18.90 -6.51
C TYR A 75 6.02 20.15 -6.90
N GLU A 76 6.27 21.28 -6.22
CA GLU A 76 5.64 22.56 -6.58
C GLU A 76 6.09 23.03 -7.97
N ALA A 77 7.39 22.92 -8.28
CA ALA A 77 7.94 23.30 -9.59
C ALA A 77 7.35 22.42 -10.71
N TRP A 78 7.19 21.11 -10.48
CA TRP A 78 6.55 20.22 -11.43
C TRP A 78 5.09 20.58 -11.69
N HIS A 79 4.34 20.87 -10.63
CA HIS A 79 2.91 21.14 -10.75
C HIS A 79 2.60 22.55 -11.26
N LEU A 80 3.41 23.58 -10.91
CA LEU A 80 3.12 24.97 -11.24
C LEU A 80 3.90 25.46 -12.47
N MET A 81 5.19 25.15 -12.53
CA MET A 81 6.11 25.69 -13.55
C MET A 81 6.43 24.69 -14.66
N ARG A 82 6.03 23.41 -14.51
CA ARG A 82 6.35 22.33 -15.42
C ARG A 82 7.87 22.22 -15.71
N ARG A 83 8.70 22.32 -14.67
CA ARG A 83 10.20 22.19 -14.69
C ARG A 83 10.71 21.75 -13.32
N PRO A 84 11.97 21.20 -13.27
CA PRO A 84 12.77 20.74 -14.40
C PRO A 84 12.22 19.45 -15.01
N ALA A 85 12.51 19.19 -16.28
CA ALA A 85 12.22 17.89 -16.88
C ALA A 85 13.12 16.80 -16.28
N VAL A 86 12.61 15.55 -16.19
CA VAL A 86 13.39 14.41 -15.66
C VAL A 86 14.65 14.14 -16.46
N GLN A 87 14.62 14.42 -17.77
CA GLN A 87 15.75 14.27 -18.70
C GLN A 87 16.99 15.11 -18.32
N ARG A 88 16.83 16.13 -17.46
CA ARG A 88 18.01 16.85 -16.93
C ARG A 88 18.89 15.96 -16.04
N ALA A 89 18.30 14.95 -15.42
CA ALA A 89 19.03 14.02 -14.56
C ALA A 89 19.33 12.69 -15.27
N THR A 90 18.39 12.22 -16.11
CA THR A 90 18.50 10.90 -16.77
C THR A 90 19.15 10.93 -18.15
N GLY A 91 19.21 12.09 -18.83
CA GLY A 91 19.37 12.16 -20.27
C GLY A 91 18.07 11.79 -21.01
N PRO A 92 18.11 11.58 -22.34
CA PRO A 92 16.95 11.19 -23.12
C PRO A 92 16.34 9.88 -22.60
N VAL A 93 15.00 9.81 -22.61
CA VAL A 93 14.23 8.62 -22.23
C VAL A 93 13.09 8.43 -23.22
N ASP A 94 12.67 7.18 -23.42
CA ASP A 94 11.60 6.80 -24.31
C ASP A 94 10.23 6.86 -23.61
N LEU A 95 10.22 6.75 -22.26
CA LEU A 95 9.01 6.76 -21.46
C LEU A 95 9.31 7.31 -20.04
N ILE A 96 8.30 7.94 -19.44
CA ILE A 96 8.35 8.40 -18.04
C ILE A 96 7.24 7.68 -17.27
N HIS A 97 7.59 7.03 -16.15
CA HIS A 97 6.62 6.47 -15.22
C HIS A 97 6.67 7.21 -13.88
N ALA A 98 5.63 7.96 -13.58
CA ALA A 98 5.44 8.60 -12.29
C ALA A 98 4.67 7.64 -11.36
N THR A 99 5.36 7.12 -10.35
CA THR A 99 4.85 6.10 -9.42
C THR A 99 4.24 6.68 -8.15
N GLY A 100 4.09 7.98 -8.09
CA GLY A 100 3.50 8.72 -6.98
C GLY A 100 2.62 9.86 -7.46
N VAL A 101 2.13 10.66 -6.50
CA VAL A 101 1.15 11.73 -6.77
C VAL A 101 1.71 12.86 -7.63
N ALA A 102 3.03 13.17 -7.48
CA ALA A 102 3.65 14.27 -8.19
C ALA A 102 3.85 13.96 -9.68
N VAL A 103 3.44 14.86 -10.55
CA VAL A 103 3.46 14.70 -12.01
C VAL A 103 4.61 15.48 -12.62
N PRO A 104 5.67 14.83 -13.10
CA PRO A 104 6.76 15.52 -13.77
C PRO A 104 6.29 16.15 -15.10
N PRO A 105 6.96 17.21 -15.56
CA PRO A 105 6.80 17.64 -16.95
C PRO A 105 7.38 16.57 -17.86
N HIS A 106 6.77 16.38 -19.03
CA HIS A 106 7.15 15.29 -19.93
C HIS A 106 7.32 15.78 -21.38
N SER A 107 8.23 15.14 -22.09
CA SER A 107 8.42 15.23 -23.54
C SER A 107 8.51 13.83 -24.17
N ALA A 108 8.25 12.80 -23.39
CA ALA A 108 8.08 11.42 -23.77
C ALA A 108 6.73 10.94 -23.19
N PRO A 109 6.14 9.84 -23.66
CA PRO A 109 4.92 9.27 -23.10
C PRO A 109 4.96 9.17 -21.57
N LEU A 110 3.87 9.53 -20.90
CA LEU A 110 3.75 9.58 -19.44
C LEU A 110 2.76 8.54 -18.92
N VAL A 111 3.29 7.59 -18.17
CA VAL A 111 2.51 6.63 -17.38
C VAL A 111 2.45 7.10 -15.94
N LEU A 112 1.28 7.01 -15.32
CA LEU A 112 1.10 7.27 -13.89
C LEU A 112 0.63 6.01 -13.18
N THR A 113 1.13 5.75 -11.97
CA THR A 113 0.48 4.83 -11.03
C THR A 113 -0.34 5.62 -10.02
N VAL A 114 -1.64 5.31 -9.94
CA VAL A 114 -2.55 5.87 -8.94
C VAL A 114 -2.93 4.76 -7.98
N HIS A 115 -2.49 4.90 -6.72
CA HIS A 115 -2.77 3.92 -5.68
C HIS A 115 -4.15 4.11 -5.07
N ASP A 116 -4.55 5.36 -4.81
CA ASP A 116 -5.88 5.71 -4.30
C ASP A 116 -6.24 7.18 -4.60
N LEU A 117 -7.52 7.51 -4.34
CA LEU A 117 -8.05 8.86 -4.30
C LEU A 117 -8.73 9.14 -2.95
N ALA A 118 -8.15 8.65 -1.84
CA ALA A 118 -8.70 8.78 -0.50
C ALA A 118 -9.11 10.23 -0.14
N TYR A 119 -8.37 11.23 -0.63
CA TYR A 119 -8.65 12.64 -0.41
C TYR A 119 -9.98 13.14 -1.02
N LEU A 120 -10.55 12.41 -1.99
CA LEU A 120 -11.88 12.72 -2.55
C LEU A 120 -13.00 12.11 -1.70
N HIS A 121 -12.75 10.96 -1.07
CA HIS A 121 -13.72 10.28 -0.21
C HIS A 121 -13.91 10.98 1.13
N ASP A 122 -12.82 11.43 1.74
CA ASP A 122 -12.88 12.20 2.99
C ASP A 122 -11.85 13.36 2.98
N PRO A 123 -12.21 14.48 2.36
CA PRO A 123 -11.34 15.66 2.30
C PRO A 123 -10.97 16.24 3.67
N ALA A 124 -11.78 15.99 4.71
CA ALA A 124 -11.56 16.52 6.06
C ALA A 124 -10.31 15.92 6.72
N GLN A 125 -9.92 14.73 6.34
CA GLN A 125 -8.70 14.08 6.83
C GLN A 125 -7.40 14.68 6.25
N PHE A 126 -7.50 15.59 5.28
CA PHE A 126 -6.34 16.17 4.60
C PHE A 126 -6.22 17.67 4.89
N THR A 127 -4.98 18.13 5.06
CA THR A 127 -4.73 19.57 5.22
C THR A 127 -5.13 20.37 3.97
N ALA A 128 -5.42 21.65 4.11
CA ALA A 128 -5.76 22.51 2.97
C ALA A 128 -4.65 22.51 1.90
N LYS A 129 -3.36 22.49 2.33
CA LYS A 129 -2.21 22.39 1.42
C LYS A 129 -2.19 21.05 0.69
N GLY A 130 -2.44 19.95 1.41
CA GLY A 130 -2.53 18.61 0.83
C GLY A 130 -3.64 18.50 -0.21
N ARG A 131 -4.86 18.94 0.13
CA ARG A 131 -5.99 18.97 -0.82
C ARG A 131 -5.69 19.77 -2.08
N ARG A 132 -5.07 20.95 -1.93
CA ARG A 132 -4.65 21.76 -3.09
C ARG A 132 -3.66 20.99 -3.97
N PHE A 133 -2.67 20.34 -3.37
CA PHE A 133 -1.66 19.56 -4.09
C PHE A 133 -2.29 18.38 -4.85
N PHE A 134 -3.16 17.58 -4.19
CA PHE A 134 -3.86 16.46 -4.82
C PHE A 134 -4.81 16.92 -5.94
N ASN A 135 -5.57 18.00 -5.73
CA ASN A 135 -6.43 18.56 -6.77
C ASN A 135 -5.64 19.03 -8.00
N GLN A 136 -4.44 19.56 -7.78
CA GLN A 136 -3.58 19.96 -8.88
C GLN A 136 -2.99 18.75 -9.60
N ALA A 137 -2.56 17.71 -8.86
CA ALA A 137 -2.14 16.44 -9.42
C ALA A 137 -3.25 15.84 -10.29
N LEU A 138 -4.50 15.78 -9.80
CA LEU A 138 -5.65 15.25 -10.54
C LEU A 138 -5.91 16.00 -11.86
N ARG A 139 -5.71 17.32 -11.89
CA ARG A 139 -5.81 18.08 -13.16
C ARG A 139 -4.75 17.63 -14.15
N LEU A 140 -3.50 17.47 -13.70
CA LEU A 140 -2.40 17.00 -14.54
C LEU A 140 -2.58 15.53 -14.96
N TRP A 141 -3.12 14.68 -14.10
CA TRP A 141 -3.47 13.30 -14.49
C TRP A 141 -4.45 13.27 -15.65
N ARG A 142 -5.47 14.14 -15.64
CA ARG A 142 -6.46 14.25 -16.72
C ARG A 142 -5.85 14.77 -18.03
N SER A 143 -5.01 15.83 -17.94
CA SER A 143 -4.45 16.50 -19.13
C SER A 143 -3.24 15.78 -19.70
N ASP A 144 -2.31 15.37 -18.86
CA ASP A 144 -0.95 15.02 -19.26
C ASP A 144 -0.71 13.50 -19.36
N ALA A 145 -1.38 12.68 -18.53
CA ALA A 145 -1.16 11.24 -18.57
C ALA A 145 -1.59 10.63 -19.91
N ASP A 146 -0.74 9.78 -20.47
CA ASP A 146 -1.09 8.94 -21.61
C ASP A 146 -1.77 7.65 -21.14
N LEU A 147 -1.23 7.02 -20.07
CA LEU A 147 -1.87 5.91 -19.35
C LEU A 147 -1.83 6.11 -17.84
N VAL A 148 -2.81 5.53 -17.16
CA VAL A 148 -2.93 5.53 -15.69
C VAL A 148 -3.14 4.10 -15.22
N LEU A 149 -2.18 3.59 -14.45
CA LEU A 149 -2.23 2.28 -13.83
C LEU A 149 -2.93 2.39 -12.47
N CYS A 150 -4.02 1.66 -12.31
CA CYS A 150 -4.83 1.65 -11.09
C CYS A 150 -4.60 0.33 -10.36
N SER A 151 -4.30 0.39 -9.06
CA SER A 151 -3.97 -0.80 -8.27
C SER A 151 -5.18 -1.72 -7.99
N SER A 152 -6.41 -1.22 -8.13
CA SER A 152 -7.65 -1.99 -7.92
C SER A 152 -8.77 -1.53 -8.85
N ALA A 153 -9.82 -2.33 -9.01
CA ALA A 153 -11.02 -1.93 -9.73
C ALA A 153 -11.73 -0.77 -9.02
N ALA A 154 -11.67 -0.72 -7.68
CA ALA A 154 -12.17 0.41 -6.90
C ALA A 154 -11.42 1.70 -7.24
N THR A 155 -10.08 1.70 -7.26
CA THR A 155 -9.27 2.86 -7.66
C THR A 155 -9.51 3.25 -9.12
N LEU A 156 -9.70 2.28 -10.00
CA LEU A 156 -10.03 2.53 -11.42
C LEU A 156 -11.39 3.23 -11.53
N ALA A 157 -12.39 2.76 -10.79
CA ALA A 157 -13.71 3.39 -10.76
C ALA A 157 -13.65 4.82 -10.22
N ASP A 158 -12.88 5.05 -9.16
CA ASP A 158 -12.65 6.39 -8.59
C ASP A 158 -11.96 7.31 -9.60
N CYS A 159 -10.95 6.84 -10.31
CA CYS A 159 -10.28 7.60 -11.37
C CYS A 159 -11.26 7.99 -12.47
N ALA A 160 -12.12 7.06 -12.92
CA ALA A 160 -13.15 7.33 -13.92
C ALA A 160 -14.18 8.34 -13.41
N ALA A 161 -14.66 8.18 -12.17
CA ALA A 161 -15.59 9.13 -11.52
C ALA A 161 -14.96 10.51 -11.33
N ALA A 162 -13.65 10.55 -11.07
CA ALA A 162 -12.88 11.78 -11.01
C ALA A 162 -12.61 12.41 -12.39
N GLY A 163 -13.13 11.85 -13.48
CA GLY A 163 -13.09 12.42 -14.84
C GLY A 163 -11.83 12.07 -15.65
N LEU A 164 -11.09 11.03 -15.29
CA LEU A 164 -10.05 10.49 -16.15
C LEU A 164 -10.69 9.66 -17.28
N PRO A 165 -10.23 9.80 -18.54
CA PRO A 165 -10.80 9.05 -19.66
C PRO A 165 -10.59 7.54 -19.49
N LYS A 166 -11.67 6.76 -19.53
CA LYS A 166 -11.61 5.29 -19.35
C LYS A 166 -10.59 4.60 -20.27
N ARG A 167 -10.41 5.09 -21.52
CA ARG A 167 -9.42 4.54 -22.46
C ARG A 167 -7.97 4.63 -21.96
N LYS A 168 -7.67 5.54 -21.02
CA LYS A 168 -6.34 5.70 -20.42
C LYS A 168 -6.14 4.87 -19.16
N LEU A 169 -7.18 4.26 -18.60
CA LEU A 169 -7.12 3.51 -17.34
C LEU A 169 -6.77 2.04 -17.59
N ARG A 170 -5.83 1.52 -16.82
CA ARG A 170 -5.47 0.09 -16.82
C ARG A 170 -5.49 -0.43 -15.39
N LEU A 171 -6.09 -1.59 -15.20
CA LEU A 171 -6.05 -2.30 -13.93
C LEU A 171 -4.73 -3.06 -13.84
N VAL A 172 -3.92 -2.70 -12.86
CA VAL A 172 -2.62 -3.32 -12.57
C VAL A 172 -2.55 -3.61 -11.07
N PRO A 173 -3.11 -4.75 -10.63
CA PRO A 173 -3.09 -5.15 -9.22
C PRO A 173 -1.67 -5.27 -8.70
N LEU A 174 -1.47 -4.94 -7.41
CA LEU A 174 -0.19 -5.06 -6.75
C LEU A 174 0.06 -6.51 -6.35
N GLY A 175 1.32 -6.90 -6.30
CA GLY A 175 1.76 -8.17 -5.77
C GLY A 175 1.86 -8.18 -4.24
N VAL A 176 1.99 -9.37 -3.67
CA VAL A 176 2.39 -9.59 -2.30
C VAL A 176 3.58 -10.54 -2.26
N ARG A 177 4.46 -10.33 -1.29
CA ARG A 177 5.60 -11.23 -1.11
C ARG A 177 5.15 -12.49 -0.37
N GLU A 178 5.63 -13.64 -0.81
CA GLU A 178 5.48 -14.87 -0.04
C GLU A 178 6.15 -14.73 1.33
N VAL A 179 5.43 -15.10 2.37
CA VAL A 179 5.92 -15.04 3.76
C VAL A 179 6.23 -16.47 4.22
N ARG A 180 7.52 -16.75 4.40
CA ARG A 180 7.98 -18.03 4.94
C ARG A 180 8.79 -17.77 6.19
N ILE A 181 8.21 -18.05 7.35
CA ILE A 181 8.86 -17.85 8.65
C ILE A 181 8.82 -19.17 9.40
N ALA A 182 9.97 -19.57 9.96
CA ALA A 182 10.04 -20.76 10.78
C ALA A 182 9.27 -20.54 12.10
N PRO A 183 8.54 -21.56 12.62
CA PRO A 183 7.79 -21.45 13.88
C PRO A 183 8.63 -20.93 15.05
N GLY A 184 9.90 -21.31 15.12
CA GLY A 184 10.83 -20.83 16.16
C GLY A 184 11.16 -19.33 16.07
N GLU A 185 11.17 -18.76 14.85
CA GLU A 185 11.37 -17.33 14.64
C GLU A 185 10.12 -16.54 15.04
N VAL A 186 8.94 -17.07 14.76
CA VAL A 186 7.67 -16.49 15.22
C VAL A 186 7.68 -16.42 16.76
N ALA A 187 7.91 -17.56 17.43
CA ALA A 187 7.92 -17.62 18.90
C ALA A 187 8.95 -16.64 19.51
N THR A 188 10.16 -16.58 18.94
CA THR A 188 11.21 -15.66 19.40
C THR A 188 10.79 -14.21 19.25
N THR A 189 10.15 -13.85 18.13
CA THR A 189 9.70 -12.48 17.90
C THR A 189 8.54 -12.12 18.82
N LEU A 190 7.56 -13.00 19.00
CA LEU A 190 6.45 -12.76 19.93
C LEU A 190 6.95 -12.55 21.36
N ALA A 191 7.90 -13.38 21.82
CA ALA A 191 8.51 -13.23 23.15
C ALA A 191 9.25 -11.89 23.29
N ARG A 192 9.96 -11.42 22.24
CA ARG A 192 10.65 -10.11 22.23
C ARG A 192 9.67 -8.95 22.47
N TYR A 193 8.46 -9.04 21.95
CA TYR A 193 7.42 -8.02 22.14
C TYR A 193 6.51 -8.32 23.35
N GLY A 194 6.77 -9.37 24.13
CA GLY A 194 5.99 -9.78 25.31
C GLY A 194 4.56 -10.16 24.93
N LEU A 195 4.38 -10.80 23.78
CA LEU A 195 3.09 -11.30 23.28
C LEU A 195 2.94 -12.78 23.65
N GLU A 196 2.48 -13.03 24.88
CA GLU A 196 2.34 -14.38 25.46
C GLU A 196 0.94 -14.95 25.28
N ARG A 197 -0.03 -14.10 24.94
CA ARG A 197 -1.44 -14.45 24.76
C ARG A 197 -1.80 -14.48 23.29
N PRO A 198 -2.84 -15.25 22.87
CA PRO A 198 -3.43 -15.12 21.55
C PRO A 198 -3.80 -13.67 21.26
N PHE A 199 -3.71 -13.23 20.01
CA PHE A 199 -4.00 -11.84 19.71
C PHE A 199 -4.68 -11.61 18.37
N VAL A 200 -5.49 -10.55 18.34
CA VAL A 200 -5.99 -9.90 17.12
C VAL A 200 -4.93 -8.91 16.66
N LEU A 201 -4.57 -8.94 15.39
CA LEU A 201 -3.58 -8.02 14.80
C LEU A 201 -4.24 -7.00 13.88
N SER A 202 -3.77 -5.75 13.94
CA SER A 202 -4.04 -4.73 12.92
C SER A 202 -2.75 -4.01 12.56
N VAL A 203 -2.48 -3.87 11.26
CA VAL A 203 -1.22 -3.28 10.75
C VAL A 203 -1.51 -2.13 9.77
N GLY A 204 -0.89 -0.99 10.02
CA GLY A 204 -0.99 0.19 9.16
C GLY A 204 -0.69 1.47 9.92
N THR A 205 -0.39 2.55 9.21
CA THR A 205 -0.26 3.87 9.84
C THR A 205 -1.51 4.18 10.67
N LEU A 206 -1.33 4.65 11.91
CA LEU A 206 -2.43 4.96 12.81
C LEU A 206 -3.11 6.25 12.36
N GLU A 207 -4.01 6.14 11.38
CA GLU A 207 -4.70 7.25 10.74
C GLU A 207 -6.22 7.00 10.66
N PRO A 208 -7.07 8.04 10.54
CA PRO A 208 -8.53 7.91 10.67
C PRO A 208 -9.16 6.89 9.70
N ARG A 209 -8.67 6.79 8.46
CA ARG A 209 -9.21 5.86 7.47
C ARG A 209 -9.05 4.38 7.86
N LYS A 210 -8.12 4.04 8.77
CA LYS A 210 -7.93 2.69 9.30
C LYS A 210 -9.01 2.29 10.32
N ASN A 211 -9.81 3.27 10.76
CA ASN A 211 -10.99 3.07 11.59
C ASN A 211 -10.71 2.34 12.91
N LEU A 212 -9.59 2.68 13.54
CA LEU A 212 -9.19 2.09 14.82
C LEU A 212 -10.21 2.27 15.93
N PRO A 213 -10.99 3.39 16.01
CA PRO A 213 -12.05 3.51 17.02
C PRO A 213 -13.05 2.36 16.95
N THR A 214 -13.56 2.02 15.76
CA THR A 214 -14.50 0.89 15.60
C THR A 214 -13.84 -0.45 15.95
N LEU A 215 -12.58 -0.66 15.56
CA LEU A 215 -11.84 -1.89 15.91
C LEU A 215 -11.68 -2.03 17.43
N ILE A 216 -11.25 -0.96 18.11
CA ILE A 216 -10.99 -0.98 19.56
C ILE A 216 -12.31 -1.19 20.32
N GLU A 217 -13.38 -0.52 19.91
CA GLU A 217 -14.70 -0.69 20.51
C GLU A 217 -15.26 -2.10 20.30
N ALA A 218 -15.10 -2.64 19.09
CA ALA A 218 -15.50 -4.02 18.78
C ALA A 218 -14.71 -5.04 19.61
N PHE A 219 -13.39 -4.85 19.70
CA PHE A 219 -12.52 -5.70 20.51
C PHE A 219 -12.88 -5.65 22.00
N ALA A 220 -13.31 -4.51 22.51
CA ALA A 220 -13.79 -4.40 23.91
C ALA A 220 -15.02 -5.27 24.20
N GLN A 221 -15.79 -5.63 23.16
CA GLN A 221 -17.06 -6.36 23.26
C GLN A 221 -16.93 -7.86 22.91
N ILE A 222 -15.76 -8.35 22.48
CA ILE A 222 -15.61 -9.79 22.19
C ILE A 222 -15.77 -10.65 23.43
N ALA A 223 -16.29 -11.87 23.25
CA ALA A 223 -16.56 -12.80 24.33
C ALA A 223 -15.28 -13.32 25.02
N ARG A 224 -14.16 -13.40 24.28
CA ARG A 224 -12.87 -13.94 24.78
C ARG A 224 -12.06 -12.88 25.53
N ASN A 225 -11.83 -13.08 26.82
CA ASN A 225 -11.01 -12.20 27.65
C ASN A 225 -9.53 -12.57 27.72
N ASP A 226 -9.14 -13.71 27.13
CA ASP A 226 -7.79 -14.25 27.07
C ASP A 226 -7.03 -13.82 25.81
N VAL A 227 -7.62 -12.98 24.98
CA VAL A 227 -7.06 -12.47 23.72
C VAL A 227 -6.63 -11.01 23.88
N ASP A 228 -5.52 -10.63 23.26
CA ASP A 228 -5.03 -9.24 23.21
C ASP A 228 -5.29 -8.61 21.82
N LEU A 229 -5.30 -7.28 21.73
CA LEU A 229 -5.28 -6.54 20.48
C LEU A 229 -3.90 -5.93 20.27
N VAL A 230 -3.28 -6.21 19.14
CA VAL A 230 -1.96 -5.70 18.79
C VAL A 230 -2.09 -4.74 17.60
N LEU A 231 -1.69 -3.49 17.80
CA LEU A 231 -1.70 -2.45 16.79
C LEU A 231 -0.25 -2.16 16.38
N VAL A 232 0.05 -2.28 15.08
CA VAL A 232 1.37 -2.08 14.51
C VAL A 232 1.32 -1.02 13.42
N GLY A 233 2.17 -0.01 13.54
CA GLY A 233 2.33 1.03 12.53
C GLY A 233 2.84 2.33 13.11
N ALA A 234 3.36 3.19 12.23
CA ALA A 234 3.78 4.52 12.62
C ALA A 234 2.61 5.35 13.14
N SER A 235 2.87 6.27 14.06
CA SER A 235 1.89 7.28 14.46
C SER A 235 1.48 8.10 13.24
N GLY A 236 0.18 8.18 13.01
CA GLY A 236 -0.42 8.98 11.94
C GLY A 236 -0.91 10.33 12.47
N TRP A 237 -1.89 10.89 11.78
CA TRP A 237 -2.49 12.17 12.12
C TRP A 237 -3.95 11.99 12.58
N HIS A 238 -4.44 12.92 13.40
CA HIS A 238 -5.83 12.97 13.88
C HIS A 238 -6.32 11.69 14.58
N THR A 239 -5.43 10.88 15.18
CA THR A 239 -5.81 9.73 15.99
C THR A 239 -5.30 9.87 17.41
N GLN A 240 -6.22 9.79 18.38
CA GLN A 240 -5.90 9.74 19.80
C GLN A 240 -5.96 8.28 20.28
N VAL A 241 -5.12 7.42 19.67
CA VAL A 241 -5.13 5.97 19.95
C VAL A 241 -4.93 5.71 21.44
N ASP A 242 -4.01 6.44 22.09
CA ASP A 242 -3.70 6.27 23.51
C ASP A 242 -4.92 6.51 24.42
N GLU A 243 -5.80 7.44 24.05
CA GLU A 243 -7.03 7.69 24.80
C GLU A 243 -8.05 6.57 24.61
N LEU A 244 -8.15 6.04 23.38
CA LEU A 244 -9.07 4.96 23.03
C LEU A 244 -8.69 3.63 23.69
N VAL A 245 -7.40 3.33 23.81
CA VAL A 245 -6.92 2.06 24.36
C VAL A 245 -6.84 2.07 25.89
N ARG A 246 -6.76 3.24 26.52
CA ARG A 246 -6.60 3.38 27.99
C ARG A 246 -7.60 2.56 28.82
N PRO A 247 -8.92 2.51 28.48
CA PRO A 247 -9.89 1.71 29.23
C PRO A 247 -9.64 0.20 29.19
N LEU A 248 -8.91 -0.28 28.18
CA LEU A 248 -8.63 -1.71 27.96
C LEU A 248 -7.30 -2.17 28.60
N GLY A 249 -6.52 -1.21 29.10
CA GLY A 249 -5.29 -1.48 29.83
C GLY A 249 -4.30 -2.34 29.02
N ASN A 250 -3.75 -3.37 29.64
CA ASN A 250 -2.75 -4.25 29.03
C ASN A 250 -3.30 -5.17 27.94
N ARG A 251 -4.60 -5.22 27.73
CA ARG A 251 -5.20 -6.01 26.64
C ARG A 251 -4.98 -5.40 25.26
N VAL A 252 -4.54 -4.15 25.18
CA VAL A 252 -4.19 -3.51 23.91
C VAL A 252 -2.72 -3.10 23.92
N ARG A 253 -1.99 -3.55 22.92
CA ARG A 253 -0.57 -3.29 22.72
C ARG A 253 -0.35 -2.46 21.46
N VAL A 254 0.22 -1.27 21.60
CA VAL A 254 0.60 -0.41 20.47
C VAL A 254 2.11 -0.50 20.32
N LEU A 255 2.58 -1.17 19.26
CA LEU A 255 4.00 -1.49 19.09
C LEU A 255 4.75 -0.47 18.20
N GLY A 256 4.04 0.49 17.60
CA GLY A 256 4.66 1.44 16.68
C GLY A 256 5.12 0.80 15.37
N PHE A 257 6.07 1.45 14.69
CA PHE A 257 6.64 0.94 13.44
C PHE A 257 7.60 -0.21 13.72
N LEU A 258 7.46 -1.32 12.99
CA LEU A 258 8.30 -2.50 13.13
C LEU A 258 9.06 -2.83 11.82
N PRO A 259 10.25 -3.45 11.93
CA PRO A 259 10.94 -4.05 10.79
C PRO A 259 10.05 -5.08 10.06
N ASN A 260 10.29 -5.26 8.77
CA ASN A 260 9.48 -6.19 7.97
C ASN A 260 9.48 -7.61 8.52
N ALA A 261 10.62 -8.15 8.94
CA ALA A 261 10.72 -9.50 9.49
C ALA A 261 9.88 -9.68 10.77
N ASP A 262 9.93 -8.69 11.67
CA ASP A 262 9.15 -8.72 12.91
C ASP A 262 7.65 -8.61 12.61
N ARG A 263 7.27 -7.74 11.69
CA ARG A 263 5.87 -7.61 11.25
C ARG A 263 5.35 -8.89 10.60
N ASP A 264 6.14 -9.52 9.75
CA ASP A 264 5.80 -10.78 9.09
C ASP A 264 5.60 -11.89 10.15
N ALA A 265 6.44 -11.94 11.20
CA ALA A 265 6.28 -12.86 12.32
C ALA A 265 4.98 -12.59 13.13
N LEU A 266 4.61 -11.31 13.30
CA LEU A 266 3.34 -10.98 13.96
C LEU A 266 2.13 -11.40 13.11
N TYR A 267 2.18 -11.24 11.79
CA TYR A 267 1.14 -11.80 10.93
C TYR A 267 1.03 -13.30 11.14
N ALA A 268 2.14 -14.04 11.03
CA ALA A 268 2.12 -15.51 11.16
C ALA A 268 1.68 -16.00 12.55
N GLY A 269 1.88 -15.20 13.59
CA GLY A 269 1.52 -15.56 14.98
C GLY A 269 0.15 -15.06 15.43
N ALA A 270 -0.57 -14.28 14.63
CA ALA A 270 -1.88 -13.74 15.00
C ALA A 270 -2.99 -14.80 14.81
N GLU A 271 -3.97 -14.82 15.73
CA GLU A 271 -5.19 -15.61 15.59
C GLU A 271 -6.09 -15.09 14.48
N VAL A 272 -6.18 -13.77 14.34
CA VAL A 272 -6.95 -13.10 13.30
C VAL A 272 -6.35 -11.72 13.02
N PHE A 273 -6.30 -11.38 11.74
CA PHE A 273 -6.00 -10.03 11.27
C PHE A 273 -7.31 -9.27 11.04
N CYS A 274 -7.50 -8.16 11.74
CA CYS A 274 -8.70 -7.34 11.61
C CYS A 274 -8.35 -5.96 11.02
N TYR A 275 -8.97 -5.65 9.87
CA TYR A 275 -8.66 -4.45 9.12
C TYR A 275 -9.93 -3.77 8.58
N PRO A 276 -10.73 -3.13 9.48
CA PRO A 276 -12.00 -2.51 9.12
C PRO A 276 -11.82 -1.10 8.54
N SER A 277 -10.90 -0.94 7.59
CA SER A 277 -10.61 0.34 6.95
C SER A 277 -11.84 0.91 6.25
N LEU A 278 -12.06 2.21 6.40
CA LEU A 278 -13.14 2.95 5.70
C LEU A 278 -12.87 3.11 4.22
N PHE A 279 -11.60 3.17 3.85
CA PHE A 279 -11.14 3.34 2.48
C PHE A 279 -9.72 2.80 2.30
N GLU A 280 -9.48 2.08 1.20
CA GLU A 280 -8.17 1.61 0.74
C GLU A 280 -8.09 1.67 -0.79
N GLY A 281 -6.88 1.89 -1.28
CA GLY A 281 -6.62 1.83 -2.72
C GLY A 281 -6.38 0.42 -3.25
N PHE A 282 -5.96 -0.53 -2.38
CA PHE A 282 -5.76 -1.93 -2.74
C PHE A 282 -5.99 -2.88 -1.56
N GLY A 283 -5.18 -2.78 -0.50
CA GLY A 283 -5.29 -3.66 0.65
C GLY A 283 -4.09 -4.59 0.84
N LEU A 284 -2.87 -4.10 0.58
CA LEU A 284 -1.64 -4.88 0.81
C LEU A 284 -1.61 -5.57 2.18
N PRO A 285 -1.98 -4.93 3.31
CA PRO A 285 -1.98 -5.59 4.62
C PRO A 285 -2.89 -6.81 4.70
N VAL A 286 -4.01 -6.82 3.97
CA VAL A 286 -4.93 -7.97 3.87
C VAL A 286 -4.22 -9.14 3.20
N LEU A 287 -3.59 -8.90 2.06
CA LEU A 287 -2.84 -9.94 1.33
C LEU A 287 -1.58 -10.39 2.08
N GLU A 288 -0.90 -9.48 2.81
CA GLU A 288 0.24 -9.83 3.68
C GLU A 288 -0.19 -10.80 4.80
N ALA A 289 -1.33 -10.54 5.45
CA ALA A 289 -1.90 -11.43 6.44
C ALA A 289 -2.29 -12.80 5.84
N MET A 290 -2.92 -12.80 4.67
CA MET A 290 -3.27 -14.03 3.94
C MET A 290 -2.05 -14.83 3.54
N ALA A 291 -1.01 -14.19 3.01
CA ALA A 291 0.25 -14.84 2.65
C ALA A 291 0.95 -15.48 3.86
N ALA A 292 0.82 -14.88 5.04
CA ALA A 292 1.31 -15.43 6.30
C ALA A 292 0.41 -16.57 6.85
N GLY A 293 -0.76 -16.79 6.25
CA GLY A 293 -1.74 -17.79 6.70
C GLY A 293 -2.53 -17.35 7.93
N THR A 294 -2.82 -16.07 8.04
CA THR A 294 -3.63 -15.51 9.12
C THR A 294 -5.07 -15.33 8.64
N PRO A 295 -6.09 -15.79 9.39
CA PRO A 295 -7.49 -15.49 9.09
C PRO A 295 -7.75 -13.99 9.03
N VAL A 296 -8.55 -13.53 8.08
CA VAL A 296 -8.78 -12.09 7.85
C VAL A 296 -10.24 -11.72 8.09
N VAL A 297 -10.44 -10.62 8.82
CA VAL A 297 -11.69 -9.85 8.90
C VAL A 297 -11.42 -8.48 8.30
N THR A 298 -12.15 -8.09 7.25
CA THR A 298 -11.93 -6.80 6.58
C THR A 298 -13.22 -6.19 6.05
N SER A 299 -13.12 -4.98 5.50
CA SER A 299 -14.26 -4.15 5.12
C SER A 299 -14.93 -4.61 3.83
N LEU A 300 -16.25 -4.74 3.88
CA LEU A 300 -17.10 -4.84 2.69
C LEU A 300 -17.11 -3.49 1.94
N GLY A 301 -17.19 -3.53 0.61
CA GLY A 301 -17.37 -2.35 -0.24
C GLY A 301 -16.12 -1.47 -0.42
N THR A 302 -14.95 -1.97 -0.07
CA THR A 302 -13.66 -1.29 -0.30
C THR A 302 -12.74 -2.15 -1.15
N ALA A 303 -11.59 -1.60 -1.60
CA ALA A 303 -10.58 -2.38 -2.32
C ALA A 303 -10.04 -3.57 -1.51
N THR A 304 -10.17 -3.57 -0.18
CA THR A 304 -9.78 -4.74 0.65
C THR A 304 -10.69 -5.94 0.42
N ALA A 305 -11.98 -5.73 0.13
CA ALA A 305 -12.88 -6.81 -0.26
C ALA A 305 -12.49 -7.39 -1.62
N GLU A 306 -12.08 -6.54 -2.58
CA GLU A 306 -11.56 -6.98 -3.87
C GLU A 306 -10.29 -7.84 -3.70
N ALA A 307 -9.34 -7.37 -2.87
CA ALA A 307 -8.11 -8.11 -2.57
C ALA A 307 -8.41 -9.45 -1.89
N ALA A 308 -9.30 -9.45 -0.90
CA ALA A 308 -9.64 -10.63 -0.12
C ALA A 308 -10.47 -11.68 -0.90
N GLY A 309 -11.35 -11.26 -1.81
CA GLY A 309 -12.31 -12.16 -2.43
C GLY A 309 -13.16 -12.87 -1.36
N ASP A 310 -13.36 -14.17 -1.55
CA ASP A 310 -14.11 -15.02 -0.62
C ASP A 310 -13.26 -15.58 0.54
N ALA A 311 -11.97 -15.21 0.60
CA ALA A 311 -11.02 -15.75 1.58
C ALA A 311 -10.96 -14.96 2.89
N ALA A 312 -11.97 -14.13 3.19
CA ALA A 312 -12.07 -13.35 4.43
C ALA A 312 -13.51 -13.22 4.92
N VAL A 313 -13.67 -12.87 6.18
CA VAL A 313 -14.97 -12.42 6.71
C VAL A 313 -15.11 -10.93 6.40
N LEU A 314 -16.10 -10.58 5.56
CA LEU A 314 -16.39 -9.20 5.18
C LEU A 314 -17.44 -8.60 6.11
N VAL A 315 -17.18 -7.37 6.59
CA VAL A 315 -18.02 -6.64 7.53
C VAL A 315 -18.27 -5.20 7.06
N ASP A 316 -19.38 -4.60 7.47
CA ASP A 316 -19.52 -3.15 7.40
C ASP A 316 -18.54 -2.51 8.40
N PRO A 317 -17.54 -1.74 7.93
CA PRO A 317 -16.52 -1.17 8.80
C PRO A 317 -17.07 -0.16 9.81
N ARG A 318 -18.30 0.34 9.62
CA ARG A 318 -18.96 1.28 10.53
C ARG A 318 -19.79 0.58 11.59
N SER A 319 -19.96 -0.74 11.49
CA SER A 319 -20.78 -1.52 12.43
C SER A 319 -19.90 -2.24 13.47
N VAL A 320 -19.77 -1.65 14.65
CA VAL A 320 -19.09 -2.29 15.79
C VAL A 320 -19.61 -3.70 16.01
N ALA A 321 -20.93 -3.89 15.97
CA ALA A 321 -21.57 -5.19 16.19
C ALA A 321 -21.17 -6.24 15.15
N GLN A 322 -21.04 -5.87 13.86
CA GLN A 322 -20.58 -6.81 12.82
C GLN A 322 -19.11 -7.17 13.00
N VAL A 323 -18.24 -6.18 13.33
CA VAL A 323 -16.82 -6.43 13.59
C VAL A 323 -16.66 -7.34 14.80
N THR A 324 -17.39 -7.08 15.92
CA THR A 324 -17.39 -7.94 17.11
C THR A 324 -17.81 -9.37 16.77
N ALA A 325 -18.95 -9.53 16.10
CA ALA A 325 -19.47 -10.85 15.74
C ALA A 325 -18.52 -11.61 14.80
N ALA A 326 -17.84 -10.92 13.87
CA ALA A 326 -16.86 -11.53 12.99
C ALA A 326 -15.63 -12.00 13.78
N LEU A 327 -15.12 -11.20 14.70
CA LEU A 327 -14.00 -11.57 15.59
C LEU A 327 -14.38 -12.78 16.45
N ASP A 328 -15.54 -12.75 17.14
CA ASP A 328 -16.00 -13.86 17.95
C ASP A 328 -16.17 -15.15 17.14
N ARG A 329 -16.69 -15.04 15.92
CA ARG A 329 -16.89 -16.19 15.03
C ARG A 329 -15.56 -16.84 14.61
N VAL A 330 -14.56 -16.03 14.26
CA VAL A 330 -13.23 -16.56 13.86
C VAL A 330 -12.48 -17.08 15.06
N LEU A 331 -12.45 -16.35 16.18
CA LEU A 331 -11.77 -16.73 17.42
C LEU A 331 -12.43 -17.93 18.13
N GLY A 332 -13.70 -18.17 17.89
CA GLY A 332 -14.49 -19.26 18.50
C GLY A 332 -14.56 -20.53 17.67
N SER A 333 -14.03 -20.56 16.45
CA SER A 333 -14.13 -21.72 15.55
C SER A 333 -12.80 -22.03 14.87
N GLU A 334 -12.10 -23.03 15.39
CA GLU A 334 -10.86 -23.53 14.78
C GLU A 334 -11.07 -24.03 13.33
N ALA A 335 -12.22 -24.65 13.05
CA ALA A 335 -12.57 -25.08 11.70
C ALA A 335 -12.63 -23.91 10.72
N LEU A 336 -13.35 -22.83 11.07
CA LEU A 336 -13.41 -21.62 10.24
C LEU A 336 -12.05 -20.94 10.13
N ALA A 337 -11.29 -20.86 11.22
CA ALA A 337 -9.96 -20.28 11.18
C ALA A 337 -9.04 -21.01 10.20
N ASN A 338 -9.07 -22.35 10.21
CA ASN A 338 -8.28 -23.18 9.30
C ASN A 338 -8.75 -23.05 7.85
N GLU A 339 -10.05 -23.00 7.60
CA GLU A 339 -10.62 -22.73 6.26
C GLU A 339 -10.12 -21.37 5.72
N LEU A 340 -10.20 -20.32 6.52
CA LEU A 340 -9.74 -18.97 6.13
C LEU A 340 -8.22 -18.90 5.93
N LYS A 341 -7.43 -19.63 6.71
CA LYS A 341 -5.97 -19.75 6.52
C LYS A 341 -5.61 -20.33 5.17
N GLU A 342 -6.26 -21.41 4.79
CA GLU A 342 -6.03 -22.11 3.52
C GLU A 342 -6.48 -21.25 2.33
N ALA A 343 -7.74 -20.82 2.33
CA ALA A 343 -8.29 -19.95 1.31
C ALA A 343 -7.49 -18.63 1.16
N GLY A 344 -7.02 -18.07 2.28
CA GLY A 344 -6.19 -16.86 2.29
C GLY A 344 -4.85 -17.06 1.58
N ARG A 345 -4.15 -18.18 1.85
CA ARG A 345 -2.89 -18.49 1.16
C ARG A 345 -3.08 -18.69 -0.34
N GLU A 346 -4.10 -19.44 -0.73
CA GLU A 346 -4.46 -19.61 -2.15
C GLU A 346 -4.78 -18.26 -2.81
N ARG A 347 -5.53 -17.41 -2.11
CA ARG A 347 -5.88 -16.09 -2.60
C ARG A 347 -4.64 -15.20 -2.79
N ALA A 348 -3.77 -15.13 -1.79
CA ALA A 348 -2.54 -14.33 -1.84
C ALA A 348 -1.60 -14.79 -2.96
N ALA A 349 -1.53 -16.08 -3.24
CA ALA A 349 -0.68 -16.65 -4.31
C ALA A 349 -1.06 -16.17 -5.71
N LEU A 350 -2.28 -15.64 -5.91
CA LEU A 350 -2.71 -15.04 -7.18
C LEU A 350 -2.11 -13.64 -7.42
N PHE A 351 -1.56 -13.02 -6.39
CA PHE A 351 -1.03 -11.65 -6.46
C PHE A 351 0.50 -11.67 -6.42
N GLN A 352 1.12 -11.75 -7.60
CA GLN A 352 2.58 -11.79 -7.73
C GLN A 352 3.12 -10.47 -8.28
N TRP A 353 4.26 -10.01 -7.77
CA TRP A 353 4.93 -8.81 -8.28
C TRP A 353 5.37 -8.97 -9.74
N SER A 354 5.72 -10.19 -10.16
CA SER A 354 6.01 -10.49 -11.57
C SER A 354 4.82 -10.18 -12.47
N THR A 355 3.60 -10.57 -12.07
CA THR A 355 2.36 -10.24 -12.82
C THR A 355 2.11 -8.73 -12.86
N THR A 356 2.34 -8.01 -11.73
CA THR A 356 2.26 -6.53 -11.70
C THR A 356 3.25 -5.92 -12.70
N ALA A 357 4.46 -6.44 -12.77
CA ALA A 357 5.49 -5.97 -13.70
C ALA A 357 5.15 -6.30 -15.15
N GLU A 358 4.62 -7.50 -15.44
CA GLU A 358 4.16 -7.90 -16.78
C GLU A 358 3.06 -6.97 -17.29
N LEU A 359 2.02 -6.71 -16.49
CA LEU A 359 0.95 -5.76 -16.84
C LEU A 359 1.47 -4.33 -17.02
N THR A 360 2.49 -3.95 -16.26
CA THR A 360 3.18 -2.65 -16.42
C THR A 360 3.93 -2.60 -17.75
N LEU A 361 4.63 -3.68 -18.14
CA LEU A 361 5.31 -3.79 -19.43
C LEU A 361 4.32 -3.75 -20.60
N GLU A 362 3.17 -4.42 -20.48
CA GLU A 362 2.10 -4.35 -21.49
C GLU A 362 1.61 -2.91 -21.71
N ALA A 363 1.43 -2.17 -20.60
CA ALA A 363 1.05 -0.76 -20.68
C ALA A 363 2.14 0.11 -21.32
N TYR A 364 3.41 -0.16 -21.09
CA TYR A 364 4.51 0.52 -21.78
C TYR A 364 4.51 0.19 -23.27
N ALA A 365 4.30 -1.09 -23.59
CA ALA A 365 4.23 -1.58 -24.97
C ALA A 365 3.15 -0.87 -25.79
N GLU A 366 2.00 -0.63 -25.20
CA GLU A 366 0.89 0.07 -25.83
C GLU A 366 1.24 1.51 -26.24
N LEU A 367 2.13 2.17 -25.49
CA LEU A 367 2.53 3.56 -25.79
C LEU A 367 3.72 3.68 -26.72
N LEU A 368 4.51 2.61 -26.86
CA LEU A 368 5.74 2.59 -27.65
C LEU A 368 5.56 1.88 -29.00
N ALA A 369 4.39 1.29 -29.24
CA ALA A 369 4.01 0.71 -30.52
C ALA A 369 3.61 1.80 -31.54
#